data_b655ab9a3e9e903dce114afd0e4d3c86
#
_entry.id   b655ab9a3e9e903dce114afd0e4d3c86
#
_cell.length_a   1.000
_cell.length_b   1.000
_cell.length_c   1.000
_cell.angle_alpha   90.00
_cell.angle_beta   90.00
_cell.angle_gamma   90.00
#
_symmetry.space_group_name_H-M   'P 1'
#
loop_
_entity.id
_entity.type
_entity.pdbx_description
1 polymer ?
#
loop_
_entity_poly.entity_id
_entity_poly.type
_entity_poly.pdbx_seq_one_letter_code
_entity_poly.pdbx_strand_id
1 'polypeptide(L)'
;MTKLLIRLFIRDPANIQDRTVRTAYGNLACMVGIVCNVLLFAGKFTVGTLFGSMAIAADALNNLSDASSNVVSLVGFRLGAKPADDEHPYGHARYEYLAGLAVSVMILVIGIELLKESFLKVLHPTPVTLSALTIAVLVVSILVKLWMSSFNRSVGSRIKSETLMATAADARNDVVTTAAVLAATILAHLTGIDRIDGLMGVGVALFILWSGIGLVRDTISPLLGAAPDPELIDYIEKKALSYPGVLGIHDLMVHDYGPGNKLVSFHIELSADSDVMKSHDLIDSIERDFQMHDHLLVTIHFDPVVTDDPHINELRKFLKEQLAEIAPEADIHDLRIVPGPTHTNVIFDCAVPADWLAAKDHRANKIPAALRKAVSDRWPDHFCVIQLEPIYAKLK
;
A
#
# COMPACT_ATOMS: atom_id res chain seq x y z
N MET A 1 23.41 15.14 1.46
CA MET A 1 23.76 14.07 0.51
C MET A 1 22.56 13.66 -0.34
N THR A 2 21.40 13.28 0.22
CA THR A 2 20.20 12.83 -0.54
C THR A 2 19.79 13.77 -1.68
N LYS A 3 19.59 15.08 -1.38
CA LYS A 3 19.20 16.07 -2.41
C LYS A 3 20.26 16.24 -3.52
N LEU A 4 21.55 16.07 -3.19
CA LEU A 4 22.64 16.15 -4.16
C LEU A 4 22.62 14.96 -5.12
N LEU A 5 22.50 13.73 -4.59
CA LEU A 5 22.41 12.52 -5.41
C LEU A 5 21.19 12.56 -6.36
N ILE A 6 20.03 12.98 -5.86
CA ILE A 6 18.83 13.12 -6.67
C ILE A 6 19.05 14.09 -7.83
N ARG A 7 19.63 15.29 -7.56
CA ARG A 7 19.90 16.30 -8.61
C ARG A 7 20.93 15.85 -9.64
N LEU A 8 21.88 15.00 -9.24
CA LEU A 8 22.98 14.56 -10.11
C LEU A 8 22.54 13.44 -11.07
N PHE A 9 21.65 12.55 -10.60
CA PHE A 9 21.31 11.30 -11.30
C PHE A 9 19.89 11.27 -11.87
N ILE A 10 19.00 12.20 -11.47
CA ILE A 10 17.60 12.16 -11.90
C ILE A 10 17.28 13.43 -12.69
N ARG A 11 16.90 13.25 -13.96
CA ARG A 11 16.35 14.32 -14.80
C ARG A 11 14.91 14.62 -14.35
N ASP A 12 14.58 15.90 -14.22
CA ASP A 12 13.25 16.37 -13.81
C ASP A 12 12.70 15.68 -12.52
N PRO A 13 13.40 15.85 -11.37
CA PRO A 13 13.06 15.14 -10.14
C PRO A 13 11.70 15.55 -9.53
N ALA A 14 11.00 16.54 -10.10
CA ALA A 14 9.68 16.98 -9.65
C ALA A 14 8.56 16.11 -10.22
N ASN A 15 8.72 15.57 -11.42
CA ASN A 15 7.70 14.78 -12.12
C ASN A 15 7.71 13.31 -11.71
N ILE A 16 7.31 13.02 -10.47
CA ILE A 16 7.27 11.65 -9.92
C ILE A 16 6.15 10.78 -10.50
N GLN A 17 5.19 11.36 -11.22
CA GLN A 17 4.13 10.64 -11.92
C GLN A 17 4.68 9.96 -13.19
N ASP A 18 5.74 10.51 -13.77
CA ASP A 18 6.42 9.89 -14.91
C ASP A 18 7.08 8.58 -14.46
N ARG A 19 6.71 7.50 -15.14
CA ARG A 19 7.20 6.14 -14.90
C ARG A 19 8.72 6.04 -15.00
N THR A 20 9.33 6.79 -15.93
CA THR A 20 10.78 6.80 -16.14
C THR A 20 11.51 7.48 -14.99
N VAL A 21 10.98 8.61 -14.50
CA VAL A 21 11.50 9.34 -13.35
C VAL A 21 11.36 8.49 -12.08
N ARG A 22 10.20 7.86 -11.88
CA ARG A 22 9.95 6.96 -10.74
C ARG A 22 10.93 5.79 -10.72
N THR A 23 11.14 5.12 -11.87
CA THR A 23 12.11 4.03 -12.02
C THR A 23 13.55 4.51 -11.78
N ALA A 24 13.90 5.72 -12.22
CA ALA A 24 15.21 6.31 -11.95
C ALA A 24 15.47 6.52 -10.44
N TYR A 25 14.46 6.91 -9.68
CA TYR A 25 14.54 7.01 -8.22
C TYR A 25 14.79 5.63 -7.57
N GLY A 26 14.05 4.60 -7.99
CA GLY A 26 14.23 3.23 -7.52
C GLY A 26 15.62 2.69 -7.84
N ASN A 27 16.05 2.81 -9.08
CA ASN A 27 17.38 2.40 -9.51
C ASN A 27 18.50 3.12 -8.75
N LEU A 28 18.38 4.43 -8.54
CA LEU A 28 19.36 5.20 -7.78
C LEU A 28 19.45 4.69 -6.34
N ALA A 29 18.32 4.45 -5.68
CA ALA A 29 18.28 3.96 -4.31
C ALA A 29 18.93 2.58 -4.18
N CYS A 30 18.61 1.66 -5.06
CA CYS A 30 19.21 0.31 -5.10
C CYS A 30 20.72 0.36 -5.38
N MET A 31 21.15 1.17 -6.35
CA MET A 31 22.59 1.30 -6.66
C MET A 31 23.39 1.89 -5.50
N VAL A 32 22.85 2.91 -4.82
CA VAL A 32 23.46 3.46 -3.60
C VAL A 32 23.56 2.38 -2.52
N GLY A 33 22.48 1.60 -2.32
CA GLY A 33 22.45 0.48 -1.39
C GLY A 33 23.52 -0.56 -1.70
N ILE A 34 23.62 -1.00 -2.95
CA ILE A 34 24.65 -1.96 -3.39
C ILE A 34 26.05 -1.42 -3.10
N VAL A 35 26.35 -0.19 -3.54
CA VAL A 35 27.68 0.41 -3.34
C VAL A 35 28.04 0.53 -1.86
N CYS A 36 27.11 1.02 -1.02
CA CYS A 36 27.38 1.16 0.41
C CYS A 36 27.63 -0.20 1.08
N ASN A 37 26.78 -1.21 0.78
CA ASN A 37 26.92 -2.53 1.38
C ASN A 37 28.20 -3.26 0.91
N VAL A 38 28.59 -3.11 -0.36
CA VAL A 38 29.85 -3.66 -0.88
C VAL A 38 31.06 -2.97 -0.21
N LEU A 39 31.02 -1.66 -0.01
CA LEU A 39 32.09 -0.94 0.68
C LEU A 39 32.17 -1.33 2.17
N LEU A 40 31.04 -1.51 2.84
CA LEU A 40 31.00 -2.00 4.23
C LEU A 40 31.53 -3.43 4.31
N PHE A 41 31.12 -4.30 3.39
CA PHE A 41 31.65 -5.66 3.27
C PHE A 41 33.17 -5.64 3.11
N ALA A 42 33.70 -4.93 2.11
CA ALA A 42 35.14 -4.88 1.84
C ALA A 42 35.91 -4.33 3.05
N GLY A 43 35.48 -3.26 3.67
CA GLY A 43 36.10 -2.69 4.84
C GLY A 43 36.10 -3.62 6.06
N LYS A 44 34.96 -4.19 6.41
CA LYS A 44 34.83 -5.12 7.54
C LYS A 44 35.59 -6.43 7.30
N PHE A 45 35.50 -7.00 6.09
CA PHE A 45 36.17 -8.24 5.74
C PHE A 45 37.69 -8.08 5.81
N THR A 46 38.21 -6.98 5.26
CA THR A 46 39.67 -6.68 5.32
C THR A 46 40.13 -6.54 6.77
N VAL A 47 39.41 -5.79 7.59
CA VAL A 47 39.75 -5.59 9.01
C VAL A 47 39.61 -6.92 9.78
N GLY A 48 38.51 -7.65 9.56
CA GLY A 48 38.29 -8.96 10.21
C GLY A 48 39.39 -9.97 9.93
N THR A 49 39.82 -10.07 8.66
CA THR A 49 40.92 -10.99 8.26
C THR A 49 42.28 -10.54 8.74
N LEU A 50 42.63 -9.26 8.62
CA LEU A 50 43.93 -8.72 9.05
C LEU A 50 44.14 -8.81 10.57
N PHE A 51 43.10 -8.63 11.34
CA PHE A 51 43.14 -8.67 12.82
C PHE A 51 42.61 -9.96 13.43
N GLY A 52 42.33 -10.97 12.59
CA GLY A 52 41.90 -12.31 13.06
C GLY A 52 40.54 -12.32 13.77
N SER A 53 39.69 -11.32 13.54
CA SER A 53 38.37 -11.24 14.16
C SER A 53 37.31 -11.92 13.29
N MET A 54 36.97 -13.16 13.63
CA MET A 54 35.90 -13.90 12.95
C MET A 54 34.54 -13.25 13.10
N ALA A 55 34.28 -12.55 14.21
CA ALA A 55 33.02 -11.83 14.42
C ALA A 55 32.86 -10.68 13.42
N ILE A 56 33.92 -9.87 13.16
CA ILE A 56 33.85 -8.80 12.16
C ILE A 56 33.73 -9.38 10.75
N ALA A 57 34.43 -10.50 10.46
CA ALA A 57 34.33 -11.16 9.16
C ALA A 57 32.92 -11.74 8.91
N ALA A 58 32.29 -12.31 9.93
CA ALA A 58 30.90 -12.79 9.84
C ALA A 58 29.90 -11.61 9.62
N ASP A 59 30.06 -10.51 10.33
CA ASP A 59 29.26 -9.30 10.15
C ASP A 59 29.48 -8.66 8.76
N ALA A 60 30.65 -8.82 8.16
CA ALA A 60 30.89 -8.44 6.76
C ALA A 60 30.02 -9.24 5.79
N LEU A 61 29.87 -10.56 5.99
CA LEU A 61 29.02 -11.41 5.15
C LEU A 61 27.55 -10.98 5.21
N ASN A 62 27.09 -10.45 6.34
CA ASN A 62 25.74 -9.88 6.43
C ASN A 62 25.56 -8.70 5.45
N ASN A 63 26.55 -7.78 5.36
CA ASN A 63 26.46 -6.69 4.37
C ASN A 63 26.46 -7.19 2.90
N LEU A 64 27.07 -8.34 2.62
CA LEU A 64 26.99 -8.94 1.29
C LEU A 64 25.57 -9.48 1.01
N SER A 65 24.91 -10.06 2.01
CA SER A 65 23.51 -10.47 1.93
C SER A 65 22.59 -9.26 1.66
N ASP A 66 22.83 -8.13 2.35
CA ASP A 66 22.07 -6.88 2.14
C ASP A 66 22.30 -6.31 0.74
N ALA A 67 23.51 -6.42 0.20
CA ALA A 67 23.77 -6.06 -1.19
C ALA A 67 22.91 -6.91 -2.15
N SER A 68 22.73 -8.19 -1.85
CA SER A 68 21.88 -9.10 -2.64
C SER A 68 20.40 -8.68 -2.60
N SER A 69 19.87 -8.28 -1.44
CA SER A 69 18.51 -7.73 -1.30
C SER A 69 18.30 -6.46 -2.16
N ASN A 70 19.32 -5.59 -2.21
CA ASN A 70 19.29 -4.41 -3.09
C ASN A 70 19.33 -4.78 -4.59
N VAL A 71 19.99 -5.87 -4.95
CA VAL A 71 19.97 -6.41 -6.33
C VAL A 71 18.57 -6.92 -6.67
N VAL A 72 17.91 -7.66 -5.78
CA VAL A 72 16.52 -8.11 -5.97
C VAL A 72 15.58 -6.92 -6.19
N SER A 73 15.70 -5.88 -5.38
CA SER A 73 14.93 -4.65 -5.53
C SER A 73 15.20 -3.96 -6.87
N LEU A 74 16.47 -3.87 -7.30
CA LEU A 74 16.86 -3.29 -8.59
C LEU A 74 16.24 -4.06 -9.77
N VAL A 75 16.24 -5.38 -9.71
CA VAL A 75 15.60 -6.25 -10.70
C VAL A 75 14.09 -6.00 -10.71
N GLY A 76 13.46 -5.91 -9.55
CA GLY A 76 12.03 -5.59 -9.41
C GLY A 76 11.64 -4.27 -10.09
N PHE A 77 12.41 -3.19 -9.86
CA PHE A 77 12.19 -1.91 -10.52
C PHE A 77 12.37 -1.98 -12.04
N ARG A 78 13.39 -2.71 -12.52
CA ARG A 78 13.63 -2.85 -13.96
C ARG A 78 12.57 -3.69 -14.65
N LEU A 79 12.14 -4.80 -14.05
CA LEU A 79 11.07 -5.63 -14.58
C LEU A 79 9.73 -4.89 -14.52
N GLY A 80 9.44 -4.22 -13.42
CA GLY A 80 8.22 -3.42 -13.25
C GLY A 80 8.09 -2.27 -14.25
N ALA A 81 9.22 -1.75 -14.75
CA ALA A 81 9.23 -0.70 -15.76
C ALA A 81 8.94 -1.19 -17.18
N LYS A 82 8.90 -2.51 -17.45
CA LYS A 82 8.56 -3.03 -18.78
C LYS A 82 7.13 -2.61 -19.16
N PRO A 83 6.91 -2.22 -20.43
CA PRO A 83 5.57 -1.90 -20.93
C PRO A 83 4.67 -3.16 -20.93
N ALA A 84 3.39 -2.95 -21.18
CA ALA A 84 2.45 -4.03 -21.45
C ALA A 84 2.88 -4.81 -22.70
N ASP A 85 2.62 -6.12 -22.69
CA ASP A 85 2.82 -7.05 -23.80
C ASP A 85 1.61 -8.01 -23.91
N ASP A 86 1.67 -8.96 -24.82
CA ASP A 86 0.56 -9.90 -25.09
C ASP A 86 0.30 -10.84 -23.90
N GLU A 87 1.32 -11.15 -23.08
CA GLU A 87 1.18 -11.99 -21.89
C GLU A 87 0.71 -11.18 -20.67
N HIS A 88 1.08 -9.89 -20.60
CA HIS A 88 0.77 -8.98 -19.50
C HIS A 88 0.17 -7.67 -20.03
N PRO A 89 -1.10 -7.67 -20.49
CA PRO A 89 -1.72 -6.51 -21.14
C PRO A 89 -1.90 -5.30 -20.20
N TYR A 90 -1.87 -5.51 -18.88
CA TYR A 90 -1.90 -4.44 -17.88
C TYR A 90 -0.50 -4.00 -17.42
N GLY A 91 0.56 -4.48 -18.08
CA GLY A 91 1.95 -4.15 -17.76
C GLY A 91 2.53 -4.96 -16.61
N HIS A 92 3.76 -4.64 -16.26
CA HIS A 92 4.60 -5.45 -15.37
C HIS A 92 4.83 -4.79 -14.00
N ALA A 93 4.16 -3.70 -13.66
CA ALA A 93 4.47 -2.90 -12.47
C ALA A 93 4.32 -3.66 -11.14
N ARG A 94 3.54 -4.75 -11.10
CA ARG A 94 3.43 -5.64 -9.92
C ARG A 94 4.74 -6.38 -9.57
N TYR A 95 5.73 -6.46 -10.48
CA TYR A 95 7.05 -6.99 -10.14
C TYR A 95 7.72 -6.20 -9.00
N GLU A 96 7.38 -4.94 -8.81
CA GLU A 96 7.87 -4.16 -7.68
C GLU A 96 7.34 -4.71 -6.35
N TYR A 97 6.06 -5.04 -6.25
CA TYR A 97 5.49 -5.65 -5.05
C TYR A 97 6.10 -7.03 -4.77
N LEU A 98 6.31 -7.84 -5.83
CA LEU A 98 6.97 -9.16 -5.70
C LEU A 98 8.41 -9.02 -5.21
N ALA A 99 9.16 -8.03 -5.69
CA ALA A 99 10.51 -7.76 -5.21
C ALA A 99 10.50 -7.32 -3.74
N GLY A 100 9.58 -6.44 -3.35
CA GLY A 100 9.39 -6.05 -1.95
C GLY A 100 9.05 -7.24 -1.05
N LEU A 101 8.18 -8.14 -1.51
CA LEU A 101 7.85 -9.38 -0.81
C LEU A 101 9.07 -10.28 -0.65
N ALA A 102 9.88 -10.45 -1.72
CA ALA A 102 11.09 -11.25 -1.65
C ALA A 102 12.08 -10.69 -0.61
N VAL A 103 12.30 -9.37 -0.57
CA VAL A 103 13.12 -8.71 0.46
C VAL A 103 12.54 -8.93 1.85
N SER A 104 11.23 -8.78 2.03
CA SER A 104 10.57 -9.00 3.33
C SER A 104 10.72 -10.43 3.84
N VAL A 105 10.63 -11.43 2.95
CA VAL A 105 10.89 -12.84 3.28
C VAL A 105 12.35 -13.05 3.67
N MET A 106 13.31 -12.42 2.97
CA MET A 106 14.74 -12.50 3.35
C MET A 106 14.98 -11.93 4.75
N ILE A 107 14.34 -10.82 5.11
CA ILE A 107 14.39 -10.24 6.47
C ILE A 107 13.87 -11.24 7.52
N LEU A 108 12.77 -11.93 7.23
CA LEU A 108 12.23 -12.97 8.15
C LEU A 108 13.20 -14.15 8.32
N VAL A 109 13.81 -14.62 7.24
CA VAL A 109 14.83 -15.70 7.30
C VAL A 109 16.00 -15.27 8.19
N ILE A 110 16.55 -14.07 7.96
CA ILE A 110 17.64 -13.51 8.77
C ILE A 110 17.21 -13.38 10.25
N GLY A 111 15.99 -12.91 10.50
CA GLY A 111 15.42 -12.80 11.86
C GLY A 111 15.34 -14.15 12.58
N ILE A 112 14.93 -15.22 11.89
CA ILE A 112 14.88 -16.59 12.43
C ILE A 112 16.30 -17.12 12.73
N GLU A 113 17.24 -16.91 11.84
CA GLU A 113 18.64 -17.32 12.05
C GLU A 113 19.25 -16.57 13.25
N LEU A 114 19.04 -15.24 13.34
CA LEU A 114 19.50 -14.45 14.47
C LEU A 114 18.87 -14.91 15.79
N LEU A 115 17.57 -15.24 15.79
CA LEU A 115 16.88 -15.79 16.96
C LEU A 115 17.52 -17.09 17.44
N LYS A 116 17.77 -18.02 16.50
CA LYS A 116 18.42 -19.30 16.77
C LYS A 116 19.83 -19.11 17.37
N GLU A 117 20.66 -18.29 16.73
CA GLU A 117 22.04 -18.05 17.18
C GLU A 117 22.05 -17.35 18.54
N SER A 118 21.22 -16.35 18.73
CA SER A 118 21.11 -15.64 20.01
C SER A 118 20.63 -16.56 21.15
N PHE A 119 19.67 -17.43 20.88
CA PHE A 119 19.19 -18.42 21.84
C PHE A 119 20.30 -19.42 22.22
N LEU A 120 21.09 -19.89 21.24
CA LEU A 120 22.25 -20.76 21.52
C LEU A 120 23.31 -20.06 22.37
N LYS A 121 23.54 -18.75 22.18
CA LYS A 121 24.43 -17.93 23.03
C LYS A 121 23.93 -17.79 24.46
N VAL A 122 22.62 -17.76 24.67
CA VAL A 122 22.07 -17.79 26.06
C VAL A 122 22.40 -19.11 26.77
N LEU A 123 22.31 -20.24 26.04
CA LEU A 123 22.59 -21.57 26.58
C LEU A 123 24.09 -21.83 26.74
N HIS A 124 24.88 -21.41 25.78
CA HIS A 124 26.33 -21.60 25.70
C HIS A 124 27.05 -20.25 25.51
N PRO A 125 27.22 -19.46 26.58
CA PRO A 125 27.85 -18.14 26.51
C PRO A 125 29.29 -18.24 26.00
N THR A 126 29.65 -17.39 25.04
CA THR A 126 31.02 -17.27 24.53
C THR A 126 31.57 -15.91 24.97
N PRO A 127 32.84 -15.84 25.46
CA PRO A 127 33.42 -14.58 25.90
C PRO A 127 33.55 -13.61 24.70
N VAL A 128 33.14 -12.40 24.91
CA VAL A 128 33.16 -11.35 23.89
C VAL A 128 34.41 -10.49 24.08
N THR A 129 35.27 -10.42 23.06
CA THR A 129 36.48 -9.57 23.09
C THR A 129 36.15 -8.16 22.58
N LEU A 130 36.36 -7.16 23.43
CA LEU A 130 36.18 -5.74 23.08
C LEU A 130 37.53 -5.14 22.62
N SER A 131 37.59 -4.66 21.35
CA SER A 131 38.75 -3.91 20.85
C SER A 131 38.31 -2.52 20.37
N ALA A 132 39.17 -1.50 20.49
CA ALA A 132 38.88 -0.14 20.01
C ALA A 132 38.56 -0.12 18.49
N LEU A 133 39.21 -0.97 17.71
CA LEU A 133 38.97 -1.12 16.28
C LEU A 133 37.59 -1.70 15.99
N THR A 134 37.18 -2.75 16.74
CA THR A 134 35.83 -3.33 16.64
C THR A 134 34.77 -2.25 16.88
N ILE A 135 34.92 -1.46 17.95
CA ILE A 135 34.01 -0.36 18.26
C ILE A 135 33.95 0.65 17.10
N ALA A 136 35.09 1.08 16.57
CA ALA A 136 35.15 2.06 15.48
C ALA A 136 34.44 1.55 14.22
N VAL A 137 34.66 0.31 13.83
CA VAL A 137 34.02 -0.32 12.66
C VAL A 137 32.51 -0.44 12.84
N LEU A 138 32.04 -0.86 14.02
CA LEU A 138 30.62 -0.94 14.33
C LEU A 138 29.96 0.43 14.32
N VAL A 139 30.59 1.45 14.89
CA VAL A 139 30.06 2.83 14.88
C VAL A 139 29.95 3.38 13.45
N VAL A 140 30.99 3.22 12.64
CA VAL A 140 30.95 3.62 11.22
C VAL A 140 29.84 2.89 10.47
N SER A 141 29.70 1.58 10.69
CA SER A 141 28.63 0.78 10.10
C SER A 141 27.25 1.33 10.49
N ILE A 142 27.02 1.61 11.77
CA ILE A 142 25.75 2.20 12.27
C ILE A 142 25.47 3.53 11.54
N LEU A 143 26.44 4.42 11.44
CA LEU A 143 26.24 5.72 10.79
C LEU A 143 25.91 5.60 9.31
N VAL A 144 26.59 4.70 8.58
CA VAL A 144 26.30 4.44 7.16
C VAL A 144 24.90 3.83 7.01
N LYS A 145 24.53 2.84 7.80
CA LYS A 145 23.22 2.19 7.75
C LYS A 145 22.08 3.13 8.16
N LEU A 146 22.27 4.01 9.15
CA LEU A 146 21.32 5.07 9.51
C LEU A 146 21.07 6.01 8.32
N TRP A 147 22.15 6.42 7.65
CA TRP A 147 22.02 7.26 6.47
C TRP A 147 21.31 6.52 5.34
N MET A 148 21.63 5.25 5.07
CA MET A 148 20.97 4.42 4.06
C MET A 148 19.49 4.26 4.37
N SER A 149 19.12 3.94 5.61
CA SER A 149 17.73 3.83 6.03
C SER A 149 16.95 5.12 5.79
N SER A 150 17.51 6.27 6.23
CA SER A 150 16.91 7.59 6.01
C SER A 150 16.79 7.95 4.52
N PHE A 151 17.81 7.63 3.73
CA PHE A 151 17.82 7.83 2.29
C PHE A 151 16.74 7.02 1.59
N ASN A 152 16.70 5.70 1.81
CA ASN A 152 15.73 4.79 1.21
C ASN A 152 14.29 5.15 1.64
N ARG A 153 14.08 5.49 2.92
CA ARG A 153 12.78 5.95 3.40
C ARG A 153 12.32 7.24 2.73
N SER A 154 13.23 8.22 2.58
CA SER A 154 12.92 9.49 1.92
C SER A 154 12.57 9.31 0.44
N VAL A 155 13.28 8.44 -0.27
CA VAL A 155 13.01 8.12 -1.68
C VAL A 155 11.75 7.26 -1.78
N GLY A 156 11.64 6.20 -0.98
CA GLY A 156 10.51 5.28 -0.96
C GLY A 156 9.17 5.97 -0.70
N SER A 157 9.11 6.84 0.33
CA SER A 157 7.91 7.65 0.60
C SER A 157 7.57 8.59 -0.55
N ARG A 158 8.59 9.16 -1.22
CA ARG A 158 8.37 10.09 -2.33
C ARG A 158 7.75 9.42 -3.55
N ILE A 159 8.19 8.20 -3.89
CA ILE A 159 7.68 7.44 -5.04
C ILE A 159 6.65 6.39 -4.66
N LYS A 160 6.17 6.36 -3.41
CA LYS A 160 5.23 5.38 -2.85
C LYS A 160 5.66 3.93 -3.16
N SER A 161 6.94 3.59 -2.85
CA SER A 161 7.53 2.28 -3.14
C SER A 161 7.66 1.43 -1.88
N GLU A 162 6.87 0.37 -1.76
CA GLU A 162 6.95 -0.60 -0.67
C GLU A 162 8.29 -1.34 -0.66
N THR A 163 8.86 -1.61 -1.83
CA THR A 163 10.20 -2.23 -1.95
C THR A 163 11.27 -1.38 -1.28
N LEU A 164 11.29 -0.05 -1.52
CA LEU A 164 12.25 0.83 -0.86
C LEU A 164 11.95 1.04 0.62
N MET A 165 10.68 0.97 1.02
CA MET A 165 10.30 0.98 2.43
C MET A 165 10.80 -0.28 3.14
N ALA A 166 10.70 -1.47 2.49
CA ALA A 166 11.28 -2.71 2.99
C ALA A 166 12.81 -2.61 3.13
N THR A 167 13.50 -2.10 2.10
CA THR A 167 14.96 -1.89 2.17
C THR A 167 15.38 -0.87 3.23
N ALA A 168 14.56 0.16 3.46
CA ALA A 168 14.80 1.13 4.54
C ALA A 168 14.64 0.51 5.93
N ALA A 169 13.65 -0.39 6.08
CA ALA A 169 13.42 -1.11 7.33
C ALA A 169 14.53 -2.13 7.60
N ASP A 170 15.03 -2.81 6.56
CA ASP A 170 16.20 -3.70 6.63
C ASP A 170 17.43 -2.96 7.17
N ALA A 171 17.81 -1.85 6.52
CA ALA A 171 18.92 -1.02 6.99
C ALA A 171 18.71 -0.47 8.42
N ARG A 172 17.47 -0.21 8.85
CA ARG A 172 17.15 0.19 10.22
C ARG A 172 17.30 -0.98 11.20
N ASN A 173 16.88 -2.17 10.81
CA ASN A 173 17.03 -3.39 11.63
C ASN A 173 18.51 -3.68 11.87
N ASP A 174 19.36 -3.50 10.86
CA ASP A 174 20.82 -3.61 10.99
C ASP A 174 21.39 -2.62 11.99
N VAL A 175 20.89 -1.38 12.00
CA VAL A 175 21.30 -0.39 13.00
C VAL A 175 20.93 -0.85 14.42
N VAL A 176 19.69 -1.33 14.59
CA VAL A 176 19.20 -1.80 15.89
C VAL A 176 20.00 -3.01 16.34
N THR A 177 20.24 -3.97 15.45
CA THR A 177 21.03 -5.16 15.72
C THR A 177 22.47 -4.81 16.10
N THR A 178 23.15 -4.01 15.28
CA THR A 178 24.54 -3.60 15.51
C THR A 178 24.67 -2.75 16.78
N ALA A 179 23.73 -1.85 17.07
CA ALA A 179 23.72 -1.05 18.29
C ALA A 179 23.46 -1.92 19.54
N ALA A 180 22.55 -2.88 19.45
CA ALA A 180 22.27 -3.83 20.55
C ALA A 180 23.48 -4.73 20.82
N VAL A 181 24.14 -5.24 19.78
CA VAL A 181 25.39 -6.01 19.92
C VAL A 181 26.49 -5.17 20.55
N LEU A 182 26.68 -3.93 20.13
CA LEU A 182 27.66 -3.01 20.73
C LEU A 182 27.35 -2.74 22.21
N ALA A 183 26.08 -2.46 22.53
CA ALA A 183 25.64 -2.22 23.91
C ALA A 183 25.81 -3.48 24.78
N ALA A 184 25.40 -4.65 24.27
CA ALA A 184 25.56 -5.92 24.94
C ALA A 184 27.03 -6.27 25.21
N THR A 185 27.90 -6.05 24.20
CA THR A 185 29.34 -6.26 24.34
C THR A 185 29.97 -5.38 25.42
N ILE A 186 29.62 -4.09 25.46
CA ILE A 186 30.06 -3.15 26.49
C ILE A 186 29.55 -3.59 27.87
N LEU A 187 28.27 -3.94 27.97
CA LEU A 187 27.65 -4.33 29.21
C LEU A 187 28.20 -5.67 29.75
N ALA A 188 28.39 -6.66 28.89
CA ALA A 188 29.03 -7.94 29.23
C ALA A 188 30.46 -7.74 29.73
N HIS A 189 31.23 -6.87 29.06
CA HIS A 189 32.59 -6.52 29.50
C HIS A 189 32.64 -5.83 30.86
N LEU A 190 31.70 -4.92 31.14
CA LEU A 190 31.63 -4.20 32.40
C LEU A 190 31.11 -5.05 33.57
N THR A 191 30.19 -5.96 33.31
CA THR A 191 29.53 -6.81 34.34
C THR A 191 30.16 -8.19 34.50
N GLY A 192 30.91 -8.67 33.52
CA GLY A 192 31.45 -10.05 33.48
C GLY A 192 30.38 -11.14 33.23
N ILE A 193 29.18 -10.73 32.73
CA ILE A 193 28.06 -11.67 32.49
C ILE A 193 27.88 -11.88 30.98
N ASP A 194 28.50 -12.93 30.44
CA ASP A 194 28.47 -13.21 28.99
C ASP A 194 27.07 -13.54 28.41
N ARG A 195 26.09 -13.93 29.26
CA ARG A 195 24.70 -14.22 28.82
C ARG A 195 23.94 -12.99 28.35
N ILE A 196 24.37 -11.79 28.70
CA ILE A 196 23.69 -10.53 28.33
C ILE A 196 23.64 -10.40 26.80
N ASP A 197 24.71 -10.74 26.09
CA ASP A 197 24.79 -10.69 24.63
C ASP A 197 23.71 -11.54 23.96
N GLY A 198 23.56 -12.80 24.40
CA GLY A 198 22.50 -13.70 23.92
C GLY A 198 21.07 -13.19 24.17
N LEU A 199 20.79 -12.68 25.39
CA LEU A 199 19.46 -12.15 25.72
C LEU A 199 19.10 -10.90 24.90
N MET A 200 20.03 -9.99 24.72
CA MET A 200 19.84 -8.83 23.85
C MET A 200 19.61 -9.24 22.41
N GLY A 201 20.37 -10.21 21.91
CA GLY A 201 20.16 -10.77 20.58
C GLY A 201 18.79 -11.37 20.36
N VAL A 202 18.25 -12.12 21.34
CA VAL A 202 16.86 -12.65 21.28
C VAL A 202 15.84 -11.51 21.19
N GLY A 203 15.98 -10.45 21.99
CA GLY A 203 15.08 -9.28 21.94
C GLY A 203 15.09 -8.61 20.58
N VAL A 204 16.27 -8.42 19.99
CA VAL A 204 16.45 -7.83 18.64
C VAL A 204 15.85 -8.75 17.57
N ALA A 205 16.09 -10.05 17.63
CA ALA A 205 15.54 -10.99 16.67
C ALA A 205 14.01 -10.99 16.65
N LEU A 206 13.37 -10.95 17.82
CA LEU A 206 11.90 -10.83 17.94
C LEU A 206 11.38 -9.52 17.34
N PHE A 207 12.09 -8.41 17.55
CA PHE A 207 11.76 -7.12 16.92
C PHE A 207 11.86 -7.18 15.39
N ILE A 208 12.91 -7.80 14.84
CA ILE A 208 13.09 -7.97 13.38
C ILE A 208 11.98 -8.82 12.80
N LEU A 209 11.62 -9.94 13.45
CA LEU A 209 10.53 -10.80 13.00
C LEU A 209 9.18 -10.08 13.01
N TRP A 210 8.88 -9.32 14.06
CA TRP A 210 7.66 -8.50 14.12
C TRP A 210 7.59 -7.46 13.00
N SER A 211 8.71 -6.74 12.76
CA SER A 211 8.83 -5.78 11.67
C SER A 211 8.69 -6.45 10.28
N GLY A 212 9.34 -7.60 10.08
CA GLY A 212 9.28 -8.38 8.84
C GLY A 212 7.88 -8.87 8.50
N ILE A 213 7.09 -9.32 9.49
CA ILE A 213 5.68 -9.70 9.30
C ILE A 213 4.86 -8.49 8.82
N GLY A 214 5.09 -7.31 9.38
CA GLY A 214 4.44 -6.07 8.91
C GLY A 214 4.75 -5.81 7.43
N LEU A 215 6.02 -5.86 7.05
CA LEU A 215 6.46 -5.65 5.65
C LEU A 215 5.87 -6.67 4.67
N VAL A 216 5.74 -7.94 5.07
CA VAL A 216 5.07 -8.97 4.25
C VAL A 216 3.60 -8.59 4.03
N ARG A 217 2.90 -8.14 5.05
CA ARG A 217 1.49 -7.69 4.93
C ARG A 217 1.38 -6.50 3.98
N ASP A 218 2.25 -5.50 4.13
CA ASP A 218 2.23 -4.27 3.33
C ASP A 218 2.51 -4.56 1.84
N THR A 219 3.36 -5.53 1.53
CA THR A 219 3.68 -5.92 0.15
C THR A 219 2.66 -6.88 -0.47
N ILE A 220 1.99 -7.72 0.32
CA ILE A 220 0.94 -8.64 -0.16
C ILE A 220 -0.40 -7.91 -0.33
N SER A 221 -0.71 -6.95 0.53
CA SER A 221 -2.01 -6.26 0.54
C SER A 221 -2.41 -5.68 -0.82
N PRO A 222 -1.55 -4.95 -1.55
CA PRO A 222 -1.87 -4.47 -2.89
C PRO A 222 -2.09 -5.59 -3.91
N LEU A 223 -1.40 -6.74 -3.76
CA LEU A 223 -1.59 -7.90 -4.65
C LEU A 223 -2.95 -8.56 -4.46
N LEU A 224 -3.49 -8.51 -3.23
CA LEU A 224 -4.81 -9.04 -2.88
C LEU A 224 -5.96 -8.05 -3.17
N GLY A 225 -5.66 -6.84 -3.64
CA GLY A 225 -6.66 -5.80 -3.87
C GLY A 225 -6.93 -4.98 -2.61
N ALA A 226 -5.91 -4.29 -2.11
CA ALA A 226 -6.06 -3.35 -1.00
C ALA A 226 -7.05 -2.24 -1.35
N ALA A 227 -7.77 -1.75 -0.33
CA ALA A 227 -8.61 -0.57 -0.48
C ALA A 227 -7.81 0.62 -1.02
N PRO A 228 -8.37 1.42 -1.92
CA PRO A 228 -7.69 2.58 -2.49
C PRO A 228 -7.41 3.65 -1.43
N ASP A 229 -6.39 4.48 -1.71
CA ASP A 229 -6.04 5.62 -0.88
C ASP A 229 -7.24 6.60 -0.76
N PRO A 230 -7.67 6.97 0.45
CA PRO A 230 -8.77 7.92 0.63
C PRO A 230 -8.57 9.27 -0.07
N GLU A 231 -7.31 9.74 -0.20
CA GLU A 231 -6.99 10.96 -0.95
C GLU A 231 -7.30 10.81 -2.45
N LEU A 232 -7.07 9.61 -3.01
CA LEU A 232 -7.39 9.33 -4.41
C LEU A 232 -8.91 9.27 -4.63
N ILE A 233 -9.64 8.67 -3.70
CA ILE A 233 -11.11 8.61 -3.74
C ILE A 233 -11.68 10.03 -3.74
N ASP A 234 -11.30 10.85 -2.76
CA ASP A 234 -11.72 12.25 -2.64
C ASP A 234 -11.39 13.08 -3.89
N TYR A 235 -10.23 12.82 -4.49
CA TYR A 235 -9.80 13.51 -5.72
C TYR A 235 -10.70 13.15 -6.90
N ILE A 236 -10.96 11.84 -7.12
CA ILE A 236 -11.79 11.36 -8.22
C ILE A 236 -13.22 11.92 -8.06
N GLU A 237 -13.80 11.82 -6.87
CA GLU A 237 -15.14 12.33 -6.55
C GLU A 237 -15.26 13.82 -6.86
N LYS A 238 -14.39 14.65 -6.30
CA LYS A 238 -14.41 16.10 -6.50
C LYS A 238 -14.21 16.49 -7.96
N LYS A 239 -13.29 15.80 -8.65
CA LYS A 239 -13.03 16.07 -10.06
C LYS A 239 -14.23 15.70 -10.92
N ALA A 240 -14.82 14.52 -10.74
CA ALA A 240 -15.98 14.08 -11.50
C ALA A 240 -17.20 15.02 -11.26
N LEU A 241 -17.47 15.39 -10.00
CA LEU A 241 -18.56 16.31 -9.64
C LEU A 241 -18.32 17.76 -10.12
N SER A 242 -17.10 18.13 -10.51
CA SER A 242 -16.82 19.47 -11.04
C SER A 242 -17.30 19.71 -12.47
N TYR A 243 -17.66 18.65 -13.20
CA TYR A 243 -18.15 18.77 -14.56
C TYR A 243 -19.63 19.18 -14.61
N PRO A 244 -19.99 20.20 -15.40
CA PRO A 244 -21.38 20.63 -15.53
C PRO A 244 -22.27 19.51 -16.06
N GLY A 245 -23.35 19.22 -15.36
CA GLY A 245 -24.31 18.17 -15.71
C GLY A 245 -24.16 16.88 -14.94
N VAL A 246 -23.05 16.67 -14.24
CA VAL A 246 -22.88 15.54 -13.31
C VAL A 246 -23.65 15.81 -12.04
N LEU A 247 -24.58 14.92 -11.70
CA LEU A 247 -25.46 15.02 -10.54
C LEU A 247 -24.93 14.25 -9.32
N GLY A 248 -24.24 13.13 -9.57
CA GLY A 248 -23.68 12.28 -8.57
C GLY A 248 -22.68 11.29 -9.15
N ILE A 249 -21.93 10.62 -8.27
CA ILE A 249 -21.12 9.45 -8.61
C ILE A 249 -21.31 8.37 -7.55
N HIS A 250 -21.24 7.12 -7.97
CA HIS A 250 -21.29 5.96 -7.08
C HIS A 250 -20.51 4.78 -7.66
N ASP A 251 -20.44 3.65 -6.97
CA ASP A 251 -19.76 2.41 -7.37
C ASP A 251 -18.32 2.58 -7.82
N LEU A 252 -17.60 3.45 -7.11
CA LEU A 252 -16.18 3.68 -7.39
C LEU A 252 -15.34 2.44 -7.05
N MET A 253 -14.72 1.85 -8.05
CA MET A 253 -13.77 0.75 -7.94
C MET A 253 -12.41 1.16 -8.47
N VAL A 254 -11.36 0.82 -7.73
CA VAL A 254 -9.97 1.06 -8.12
C VAL A 254 -9.20 -0.25 -8.12
N HIS A 255 -8.71 -0.64 -9.27
CA HIS A 255 -7.86 -1.81 -9.45
C HIS A 255 -6.40 -1.40 -9.54
N ASP A 256 -5.56 -1.92 -8.64
CA ASP A 256 -4.11 -1.64 -8.61
C ASP A 256 -3.35 -2.74 -9.36
N TYR A 257 -2.74 -2.37 -10.48
CA TYR A 257 -1.85 -3.23 -11.27
C TYR A 257 -0.37 -2.90 -11.05
N GLY A 258 -0.07 -2.24 -9.95
CA GLY A 258 1.26 -1.82 -9.56
C GLY A 258 1.43 -0.30 -9.57
N PRO A 259 2.50 0.20 -8.99
CA PRO A 259 2.72 1.62 -8.83
C PRO A 259 2.63 2.39 -10.15
N GLY A 260 1.77 3.42 -10.17
CA GLY A 260 1.52 4.23 -11.36
C GLY A 260 0.70 3.53 -12.47
N ASN A 261 0.03 2.41 -12.15
CA ASN A 261 -0.83 1.68 -13.08
C ASN A 261 -2.13 1.28 -12.41
N LYS A 262 -3.09 2.19 -12.38
CA LYS A 262 -4.41 1.99 -11.78
C LYS A 262 -5.49 2.08 -12.83
N LEU A 263 -6.46 1.16 -12.76
CA LEU A 263 -7.69 1.20 -13.53
C LEU A 263 -8.80 1.59 -12.56
N VAL A 264 -9.64 2.51 -12.99
CA VAL A 264 -10.74 3.05 -12.18
C VAL A 264 -12.02 2.87 -12.96
N SER A 265 -13.05 2.38 -12.31
CA SER A 265 -14.40 2.41 -12.83
C SER A 265 -15.33 3.03 -11.80
N PHE A 266 -16.29 3.83 -12.27
CA PHE A 266 -17.34 4.39 -11.43
C PHE A 266 -18.55 4.74 -12.27
N HIS A 267 -19.65 4.97 -11.61
CA HIS A 267 -20.91 5.37 -12.21
C HIS A 267 -21.07 6.88 -12.09
N ILE A 268 -21.64 7.50 -13.11
CA ILE A 268 -22.01 8.92 -13.15
C ILE A 268 -23.52 9.04 -13.33
N GLU A 269 -24.15 9.80 -12.46
CA GLU A 269 -25.54 10.20 -12.58
C GLU A 269 -25.67 11.45 -13.44
N LEU A 270 -26.43 11.37 -14.54
CA LEU A 270 -26.82 12.51 -15.38
C LEU A 270 -28.35 12.55 -15.50
N SER A 271 -28.91 13.72 -15.90
CA SER A 271 -30.35 13.80 -16.12
C SER A 271 -30.83 12.85 -17.20
N ALA A 272 -31.91 12.11 -16.93
CA ALA A 272 -32.57 11.21 -17.88
C ALA A 272 -33.08 11.94 -19.14
N ASP A 273 -33.33 13.26 -19.05
CA ASP A 273 -33.76 14.09 -20.17
C ASP A 273 -32.60 14.59 -21.04
N SER A 274 -31.36 14.27 -20.68
CA SER A 274 -30.19 14.66 -21.45
C SER A 274 -30.14 13.90 -22.78
N ASP A 275 -29.69 14.56 -23.80
CA ASP A 275 -29.41 13.92 -25.10
C ASP A 275 -28.27 12.89 -24.94
N VAL A 276 -28.52 11.66 -25.38
CA VAL A 276 -27.59 10.53 -25.21
C VAL A 276 -26.22 10.82 -25.81
N MET A 277 -26.17 11.51 -26.98
CA MET A 277 -24.89 11.82 -27.62
C MET A 277 -24.11 12.88 -26.84
N LYS A 278 -24.81 13.87 -26.22
CA LYS A 278 -24.15 14.85 -25.37
C LYS A 278 -23.66 14.22 -24.05
N SER A 279 -24.45 13.30 -23.50
CA SER A 279 -24.03 12.55 -22.30
C SER A 279 -22.79 11.73 -22.58
N HIS A 280 -22.75 11.03 -23.72
CA HIS A 280 -21.58 10.28 -24.14
C HIS A 280 -20.35 11.17 -24.36
N ASP A 281 -20.50 12.32 -25.03
CA ASP A 281 -19.40 13.26 -25.27
C ASP A 281 -18.83 13.83 -23.96
N LEU A 282 -19.72 14.12 -22.98
CA LEU A 282 -19.29 14.53 -21.64
C LEU A 282 -18.48 13.44 -20.97
N ILE A 283 -18.94 12.19 -20.96
CA ILE A 283 -18.27 11.06 -20.34
C ILE A 283 -16.89 10.82 -21.00
N ASP A 284 -16.83 10.75 -22.32
CA ASP A 284 -15.57 10.61 -23.08
C ASP A 284 -14.58 11.73 -22.76
N SER A 285 -15.07 12.96 -22.57
CA SER A 285 -14.22 14.09 -22.18
C SER A 285 -13.66 13.94 -20.77
N ILE A 286 -14.46 13.41 -19.82
CA ILE A 286 -14.04 13.14 -18.43
C ILE A 286 -13.00 12.02 -18.42
N GLU A 287 -13.27 10.88 -19.09
CA GLU A 287 -12.34 9.75 -19.17
C GLU A 287 -10.99 10.17 -19.75
N ARG A 288 -11.03 10.96 -20.83
CA ARG A 288 -9.85 11.50 -21.51
C ARG A 288 -9.06 12.47 -20.61
N ASP A 289 -9.74 13.30 -19.84
CA ASP A 289 -9.10 14.22 -18.91
C ASP A 289 -8.36 13.49 -17.79
N PHE A 290 -8.98 12.48 -17.18
CA PHE A 290 -8.31 11.60 -16.21
C PHE A 290 -7.09 10.89 -16.80
N GLN A 291 -7.20 10.41 -18.04
CA GLN A 291 -6.09 9.73 -18.71
C GLN A 291 -4.92 10.68 -19.02
N MET A 292 -5.20 11.88 -19.54
CA MET A 292 -4.17 12.82 -20.00
C MET A 292 -3.48 13.56 -18.86
N HIS A 293 -4.22 13.94 -17.83
CA HIS A 293 -3.69 14.77 -16.74
C HIS A 293 -3.34 14.00 -15.48
N ASP A 294 -4.03 12.89 -15.20
CA ASP A 294 -3.84 12.11 -13.98
C ASP A 294 -3.18 10.75 -14.21
N HIS A 295 -3.02 10.35 -15.48
CA HIS A 295 -2.52 9.03 -15.88
C HIS A 295 -3.35 7.87 -15.28
N LEU A 296 -4.65 8.11 -15.08
CA LEU A 296 -5.61 7.11 -14.63
C LEU A 296 -6.40 6.61 -15.84
N LEU A 297 -6.44 5.29 -16.04
CA LEU A 297 -7.34 4.70 -17.01
C LEU A 297 -8.71 4.56 -16.36
N VAL A 298 -9.66 5.39 -16.77
CA VAL A 298 -11.01 5.46 -16.21
C VAL A 298 -12.00 4.90 -17.20
N THR A 299 -12.99 4.15 -16.69
CA THR A 299 -14.17 3.73 -17.43
C THR A 299 -15.41 4.14 -16.63
N ILE A 300 -16.31 4.86 -17.28
CA ILE A 300 -17.48 5.45 -16.62
C ILE A 300 -18.75 4.79 -17.15
N HIS A 301 -19.57 4.30 -16.22
CA HIS A 301 -20.94 3.90 -16.51
C HIS A 301 -21.89 5.09 -16.37
N PHE A 302 -22.83 5.22 -17.28
CA PHE A 302 -23.84 6.29 -17.29
C PHE A 302 -25.15 5.83 -16.66
N ASP A 303 -25.58 6.49 -15.60
CA ASP A 303 -26.88 6.24 -14.96
C ASP A 303 -27.82 7.43 -15.16
N PRO A 304 -28.93 7.23 -15.87
CA PRO A 304 -29.93 8.27 -16.09
C PRO A 304 -30.81 8.45 -14.85
N VAL A 305 -30.80 9.65 -14.27
CA VAL A 305 -31.60 10.01 -13.08
C VAL A 305 -32.76 10.92 -13.46
N VAL A 306 -33.97 10.54 -13.09
CA VAL A 306 -35.15 11.39 -13.22
C VAL A 306 -35.11 12.43 -12.11
N THR A 307 -35.10 13.70 -12.50
CA THR A 307 -34.96 14.86 -11.57
C THR A 307 -36.24 15.72 -11.48
N ASP A 308 -37.11 15.63 -12.46
CA ASP A 308 -38.29 16.45 -12.62
C ASP A 308 -39.60 15.83 -12.07
N ASP A 309 -39.55 14.53 -11.65
CA ASP A 309 -40.72 13.87 -11.02
C ASP A 309 -40.74 14.13 -9.50
N PRO A 310 -41.73 14.89 -9.01
CA PRO A 310 -41.85 15.19 -7.57
C PRO A 310 -42.00 13.94 -6.70
N HIS A 311 -42.67 12.90 -7.22
CA HIS A 311 -42.92 11.66 -6.48
C HIS A 311 -41.60 10.85 -6.30
N ILE A 312 -40.79 10.74 -7.36
CA ILE A 312 -39.50 10.11 -7.28
C ILE A 312 -38.57 10.86 -6.32
N ASN A 313 -38.60 12.19 -6.35
CA ASN A 313 -37.78 13.01 -5.47
C ASN A 313 -38.22 12.88 -3.99
N GLU A 314 -39.54 12.83 -3.73
CA GLU A 314 -40.05 12.56 -2.39
C GLU A 314 -39.62 11.18 -1.87
N LEU A 315 -39.76 10.17 -2.72
CA LEU A 315 -39.40 8.79 -2.37
C LEU A 315 -37.89 8.66 -2.12
N ARG A 316 -37.06 9.27 -2.97
CA ARG A 316 -35.57 9.29 -2.79
C ARG A 316 -35.20 9.91 -1.46
N LYS A 317 -35.78 11.07 -1.13
CA LYS A 317 -35.56 11.75 0.14
C LYS A 317 -35.97 10.88 1.33
N PHE A 318 -37.16 10.31 1.26
CA PHE A 318 -37.68 9.43 2.32
C PHE A 318 -36.81 8.21 2.54
N LEU A 319 -36.39 7.53 1.47
CA LEU A 319 -35.52 6.35 1.56
C LEU A 319 -34.15 6.69 2.17
N LYS A 320 -33.55 7.82 1.78
CA LYS A 320 -32.28 8.28 2.37
C LYS A 320 -32.43 8.63 3.86
N GLU A 321 -33.52 9.26 4.26
CA GLU A 321 -33.81 9.56 5.68
C GLU A 321 -33.97 8.26 6.48
N GLN A 322 -34.76 7.29 5.97
CA GLN A 322 -34.95 6.01 6.64
C GLN A 322 -33.66 5.19 6.72
N LEU A 323 -32.85 5.20 5.65
CA LEU A 323 -31.56 4.50 5.65
C LEU A 323 -30.59 5.13 6.65
N ALA A 324 -30.54 6.46 6.75
CA ALA A 324 -29.66 7.16 7.70
C ALA A 324 -29.96 6.80 9.17
N GLU A 325 -31.24 6.50 9.50
CA GLU A 325 -31.64 6.05 10.83
C GLU A 325 -31.23 4.58 11.11
N ILE A 326 -31.30 3.72 10.09
CA ILE A 326 -31.08 2.28 10.22
C ILE A 326 -29.61 1.91 10.05
N ALA A 327 -28.95 2.55 9.08
CA ALA A 327 -27.61 2.21 8.61
C ALA A 327 -26.89 3.45 8.05
N PRO A 328 -26.37 4.35 8.90
CA PRO A 328 -25.77 5.62 8.45
C PRO A 328 -24.50 5.48 7.59
N GLU A 329 -23.93 4.28 7.53
CA GLU A 329 -22.78 3.95 6.69
C GLU A 329 -23.16 3.43 5.30
N ALA A 330 -24.44 3.15 5.06
CA ALA A 330 -24.97 2.68 3.79
C ALA A 330 -25.46 3.85 2.93
N ASP A 331 -25.54 3.65 1.62
CA ASP A 331 -26.11 4.61 0.67
C ASP A 331 -27.10 3.93 -0.29
N ILE A 332 -27.93 4.75 -0.94
CA ILE A 332 -28.92 4.32 -1.94
C ILE A 332 -28.64 5.04 -3.25
N HIS A 333 -28.59 4.29 -4.34
CA HIS A 333 -28.44 4.81 -5.70
C HIS A 333 -29.30 4.01 -6.68
N ASP A 334 -29.32 4.40 -7.92
CA ASP A 334 -30.10 3.77 -9.01
C ASP A 334 -31.61 3.68 -8.75
N LEU A 335 -32.15 4.66 -8.03
CA LEU A 335 -33.58 4.69 -7.72
C LEU A 335 -34.42 4.93 -8.98
N ARG A 336 -35.26 3.97 -9.31
CA ARG A 336 -36.22 4.04 -10.40
C ARG A 336 -37.58 3.46 -9.99
N ILE A 337 -38.63 3.98 -10.61
CA ILE A 337 -40.02 3.54 -10.39
C ILE A 337 -40.54 2.91 -11.66
N VAL A 338 -41.18 1.75 -11.51
CA VAL A 338 -41.87 1.06 -12.62
C VAL A 338 -43.33 0.89 -12.24
N PRO A 339 -44.24 1.81 -12.69
CA PRO A 339 -45.65 1.72 -12.42
C PRO A 339 -46.27 0.54 -13.16
N GLY A 340 -47.12 -0.20 -12.45
CA GLY A 340 -47.89 -1.33 -12.97
C GLY A 340 -49.39 -1.15 -12.71
N PRO A 341 -50.23 -2.03 -13.29
CA PRO A 341 -51.70 -1.88 -13.18
C PRO A 341 -52.23 -2.19 -11.78
N THR A 342 -51.49 -2.89 -10.94
CA THR A 342 -51.90 -3.28 -9.57
C THR A 342 -50.98 -2.77 -8.47
N HIS A 343 -49.73 -2.45 -8.81
CA HIS A 343 -48.72 -1.98 -7.88
C HIS A 343 -47.58 -1.27 -8.63
N THR A 344 -46.80 -0.51 -7.91
CA THR A 344 -45.63 0.18 -8.41
C THR A 344 -44.36 -0.45 -7.83
N ASN A 345 -43.42 -0.86 -8.68
CA ASN A 345 -42.12 -1.34 -8.24
C ASN A 345 -41.16 -0.15 -8.01
N VAL A 346 -40.57 -0.11 -6.84
CA VAL A 346 -39.51 0.80 -6.46
C VAL A 346 -38.21 0.01 -6.46
N ILE A 347 -37.38 0.24 -7.45
CA ILE A 347 -36.13 -0.52 -7.68
C ILE A 347 -34.97 0.38 -7.33
N PHE A 348 -34.08 -0.09 -6.49
CA PHE A 348 -32.85 0.64 -6.14
C PHE A 348 -31.81 -0.31 -5.57
N ASP A 349 -30.54 0.15 -5.63
CA ASP A 349 -29.41 -0.52 -5.04
C ASP A 349 -29.07 0.12 -3.69
N CYS A 350 -28.67 -0.73 -2.74
CA CYS A 350 -28.30 -0.32 -1.39
C CYS A 350 -26.88 -0.79 -1.12
N ALA A 351 -25.94 0.14 -1.21
CA ALA A 351 -24.53 -0.09 -0.95
C ALA A 351 -24.26 -0.11 0.56
N VAL A 352 -23.60 -1.19 1.03
CA VAL A 352 -23.29 -1.40 2.44
C VAL A 352 -21.80 -1.72 2.61
N PRO A 353 -21.19 -1.45 3.80
CA PRO A 353 -19.83 -1.90 4.06
C PRO A 353 -19.65 -3.41 3.78
N ALA A 354 -18.58 -3.76 3.09
CA ALA A 354 -18.36 -5.14 2.61
C ALA A 354 -18.33 -6.18 3.74
N ASP A 355 -17.83 -5.81 4.93
CA ASP A 355 -17.82 -6.67 6.11
C ASP A 355 -19.23 -6.99 6.63
N TRP A 356 -20.24 -6.14 6.35
CA TRP A 356 -21.63 -6.40 6.75
C TRP A 356 -22.27 -7.54 5.97
N LEU A 357 -21.89 -7.70 4.70
CA LEU A 357 -22.39 -8.81 3.86
C LEU A 357 -21.85 -10.16 4.34
N ALA A 358 -20.61 -10.18 4.84
CA ALA A 358 -19.98 -11.37 5.39
C ALA A 358 -20.28 -11.62 6.88
N ALA A 359 -20.93 -10.67 7.57
CA ALA A 359 -21.17 -10.72 9.01
C ALA A 359 -22.16 -11.83 9.39
N LYS A 360 -21.80 -12.62 10.40
CA LYS A 360 -22.65 -13.72 10.91
C LYS A 360 -23.97 -13.26 11.55
N ASP A 361 -24.07 -12.00 11.95
CA ASP A 361 -25.28 -11.40 12.52
C ASP A 361 -26.34 -11.00 11.48
N HIS A 362 -25.99 -11.17 10.19
CA HIS A 362 -26.86 -10.86 9.05
C HIS A 362 -27.44 -9.44 9.08
N ARG A 363 -26.69 -8.46 9.64
CA ARG A 363 -27.16 -7.07 9.81
C ARG A 363 -27.51 -6.43 8.45
N ALA A 364 -26.76 -6.66 7.39
CA ALA A 364 -27.08 -6.17 6.05
C ALA A 364 -28.46 -6.64 5.58
N ASN A 365 -28.82 -7.91 5.83
CA ASN A 365 -30.10 -8.49 5.40
C ASN A 365 -31.33 -7.90 6.13
N LYS A 366 -31.15 -7.18 7.24
CA LYS A 366 -32.22 -6.51 7.96
C LYS A 366 -32.65 -5.20 7.29
N ILE A 367 -31.72 -4.55 6.55
CA ILE A 367 -31.96 -3.26 5.88
C ILE A 367 -33.08 -3.37 4.85
N PRO A 368 -33.09 -4.31 3.89
CA PRO A 368 -34.19 -4.45 2.93
C PRO A 368 -35.55 -4.66 3.57
N ALA A 369 -35.62 -5.43 4.65
CA ALA A 369 -36.87 -5.68 5.35
C ALA A 369 -37.42 -4.43 6.02
N ALA A 370 -36.54 -3.62 6.63
CA ALA A 370 -36.92 -2.38 7.26
C ALA A 370 -37.38 -1.32 6.24
N LEU A 371 -36.61 -1.16 5.12
CA LEU A 371 -36.97 -0.22 4.05
C LEU A 371 -38.29 -0.62 3.35
N ARG A 372 -38.49 -1.91 3.04
CA ARG A 372 -39.76 -2.41 2.48
C ARG A 372 -40.93 -2.07 3.39
N LYS A 373 -40.78 -2.27 4.70
CA LYS A 373 -41.83 -1.94 5.66
C LYS A 373 -42.08 -0.44 5.68
N ALA A 374 -41.05 0.40 5.78
CA ALA A 374 -41.22 1.87 5.82
C ALA A 374 -41.91 2.39 4.56
N VAL A 375 -41.57 1.91 3.38
CA VAL A 375 -42.22 2.29 2.11
C VAL A 375 -43.65 1.79 2.08
N SER A 376 -43.94 0.53 2.42
CA SER A 376 -45.28 -0.01 2.44
C SER A 376 -46.23 0.69 3.45
N ASP A 377 -45.71 1.12 4.61
CA ASP A 377 -46.47 1.87 5.61
C ASP A 377 -46.90 3.25 5.08
N ARG A 378 -46.10 3.88 4.21
CA ARG A 378 -46.39 5.21 3.63
C ARG A 378 -47.10 5.16 2.28
N TRP A 379 -46.71 4.21 1.43
CA TRP A 379 -47.27 3.95 0.09
C TRP A 379 -47.64 2.45 -0.05
N PRO A 380 -48.84 2.04 0.30
CA PRO A 380 -49.24 0.62 0.36
C PRO A 380 -49.18 -0.13 -0.97
N ASP A 381 -49.24 0.59 -2.09
CA ASP A 381 -49.16 0.09 -3.45
C ASP A 381 -47.70 0.02 -4.01
N HIS A 382 -46.70 0.41 -3.20
CA HIS A 382 -45.30 0.41 -3.60
C HIS A 382 -44.56 -0.79 -3.06
N PHE A 383 -43.87 -1.53 -3.96
CA PHE A 383 -43.08 -2.72 -3.64
C PHE A 383 -41.60 -2.48 -3.92
N CYS A 384 -40.76 -2.56 -2.90
CA CYS A 384 -39.33 -2.36 -3.05
C CYS A 384 -38.62 -3.63 -3.56
N VAL A 385 -37.92 -3.47 -4.66
CA VAL A 385 -36.92 -4.41 -5.19
C VAL A 385 -35.55 -3.84 -4.84
N ILE A 386 -34.87 -4.44 -3.87
CA ILE A 386 -33.63 -3.91 -3.29
C ILE A 386 -32.52 -4.91 -3.58
N GLN A 387 -31.46 -4.45 -4.22
CA GLN A 387 -30.22 -5.19 -4.36
C GLN A 387 -29.23 -4.67 -3.31
N LEU A 388 -28.62 -5.61 -2.58
CA LEU A 388 -27.53 -5.25 -1.64
C LEU A 388 -26.18 -5.46 -2.32
N GLU A 389 -25.31 -4.48 -2.22
CA GLU A 389 -23.98 -4.55 -2.81
C GLU A 389 -22.91 -3.98 -1.87
N PRO A 390 -21.63 -4.38 -2.06
CA PRO A 390 -20.55 -3.89 -1.23
C PRO A 390 -20.08 -2.50 -1.66
N ILE A 391 -19.81 -1.63 -0.69
CA ILE A 391 -19.04 -0.40 -0.93
C ILE A 391 -17.58 -0.79 -1.15
N TYR A 392 -17.06 -0.58 -2.37
CA TYR A 392 -15.66 -0.81 -2.72
C TYR A 392 -14.76 0.37 -2.35
N ALA A 393 -15.28 1.60 -2.50
CA ALA A 393 -14.60 2.82 -2.11
C ALA A 393 -15.61 3.77 -1.45
N LYS A 394 -15.31 4.24 -0.24
CA LYS A 394 -16.22 5.11 0.51
C LYS A 394 -16.14 6.54 -0.03
N LEU A 395 -17.14 6.97 -0.78
CA LEU A 395 -17.38 8.35 -1.17
C LEU A 395 -17.87 9.17 0.03
N LYS A 396 -17.67 10.47 0.02
CA LYS A 396 -18.08 11.38 1.11
C LYS A 396 -19.49 11.94 0.93
#